data_64cd3f661a0c421100ffcf267715d45b
#
_entry.id   64cd3f661a0c421100ffcf267715d45b
#
_cell.length_a   1.000
_cell.length_b   1.000
_cell.length_c   1.000
_cell.angle_alpha   90.00
_cell.angle_beta   90.00
_cell.angle_gamma   90.00
#
_symmetry.space_group_name_H-M   'P 1'
#
loop_
_entity.id
_entity.type
_entity.pdbx_description
1 polymer ?
#
loop_
_entity_poly.entity_id
_entity_poly.type
_entity_poly.pdbx_seq_one_letter_code
_entity_poly.pdbx_strand_id
1 'polypeptide(L)'
;MPLHVPLLLAILLVAGPALAQAPSPDSWIADSKTGCKIRNPAPQPRESVTWSGACPNGIAEGTGVLQWFDDDRPTDRYEGEVRDGWENGRGIATSNVIADRYEGDWRDGWRHGQGIYSFDNGDRYEGEWFEGMRTGRGTMVWADSSRYEGQWLDSKPNGQGIYTDTGDAVYAGTWSSGCFREDGRKMAVGTTLKECGFE
;
A
#
# COMPACT_ATOMS: atom_id res chain seq x y z
N MET A 1 -40.77 -57.55 -12.00
CA MET A 1 -39.50 -57.03 -12.51
C MET A 1 -39.54 -55.53 -12.33
N PRO A 2 -38.85 -54.96 -11.37
CA PRO A 2 -38.73 -53.48 -11.25
C PRO A 2 -37.47 -53.03 -11.99
N LEU A 3 -37.66 -52.03 -12.87
CA LEU A 3 -36.60 -51.32 -13.59
C LEU A 3 -35.82 -50.44 -12.64
N HIS A 4 -34.51 -50.65 -12.55
CA HIS A 4 -33.57 -49.73 -11.87
C HIS A 4 -33.23 -48.58 -12.82
N VAL A 5 -33.58 -47.38 -12.43
CA VAL A 5 -33.12 -46.15 -13.06
C VAL A 5 -31.86 -45.72 -12.30
N PRO A 6 -30.69 -45.52 -12.94
CA PRO A 6 -29.52 -45.01 -12.27
C PRO A 6 -29.66 -43.49 -12.04
N LEU A 7 -29.54 -43.09 -10.77
CA LEU A 7 -29.49 -41.71 -10.35
C LEU A 7 -28.14 -41.11 -10.80
N LEU A 8 -28.17 -40.30 -11.83
CA LEU A 8 -27.02 -39.46 -12.25
C LEU A 8 -26.79 -38.38 -11.21
N LEU A 9 -25.76 -38.59 -10.40
CA LEU A 9 -25.27 -37.58 -9.45
C LEU A 9 -24.55 -36.50 -10.26
N ALA A 10 -25.23 -35.36 -10.51
CA ALA A 10 -24.59 -34.17 -11.07
C ALA A 10 -23.65 -33.59 -10.01
N ILE A 11 -22.36 -33.78 -10.21
CA ILE A 11 -21.33 -33.06 -9.43
C ILE A 11 -21.35 -31.63 -9.90
N LEU A 12 -21.99 -30.76 -9.13
CA LEU A 12 -21.83 -29.31 -9.24
C LEU A 12 -20.40 -28.97 -8.83
N LEU A 13 -19.54 -28.75 -9.82
CA LEU A 13 -18.26 -28.06 -9.62
C LEU A 13 -18.58 -26.63 -9.19
N VAL A 14 -18.60 -26.40 -7.88
CA VAL A 14 -18.55 -25.05 -7.32
C VAL A 14 -17.15 -24.53 -7.65
N ALA A 15 -17.06 -23.64 -8.65
CA ALA A 15 -15.86 -22.85 -8.87
C ALA A 15 -15.62 -22.05 -7.59
N GLY A 16 -14.65 -22.48 -6.80
CA GLY A 16 -14.17 -21.69 -5.66
C GLY A 16 -13.67 -20.33 -6.14
N PRO A 17 -13.65 -19.29 -5.27
CA PRO A 17 -13.09 -18.02 -5.64
C PRO A 17 -11.67 -18.25 -6.15
N ALA A 18 -11.38 -17.72 -7.34
CA ALA A 18 -10.03 -17.75 -7.89
C ALA A 18 -9.11 -17.16 -6.83
N LEU A 19 -8.24 -17.99 -6.26
CA LEU A 19 -7.17 -17.50 -5.39
C LEU A 19 -6.38 -16.52 -6.26
N ALA A 20 -6.37 -15.26 -5.86
CA ALA A 20 -5.52 -14.27 -6.48
C ALA A 20 -4.11 -14.86 -6.49
N GLN A 21 -3.55 -15.10 -7.67
CA GLN A 21 -2.19 -15.58 -7.79
C GLN A 21 -1.29 -14.57 -7.10
N ALA A 22 -0.39 -15.05 -6.24
CA ALA A 22 0.65 -14.20 -5.68
C ALA A 22 1.37 -13.48 -6.82
N PRO A 23 1.65 -12.18 -6.69
CA PRO A 23 2.31 -11.42 -7.73
C PRO A 23 3.61 -12.13 -8.15
N SER A 24 3.81 -12.27 -9.46
CA SER A 24 5.05 -12.85 -9.99
C SER A 24 6.12 -11.75 -10.06
N PRO A 25 7.25 -11.89 -9.39
CA PRO A 25 8.31 -10.89 -9.43
C PRO A 25 8.90 -10.72 -10.84
N ASP A 26 8.62 -11.65 -11.75
CA ASP A 26 9.10 -11.63 -13.14
C ASP A 26 8.06 -11.11 -14.15
N SER A 27 6.93 -10.58 -13.70
CA SER A 27 5.93 -10.00 -14.61
C SER A 27 6.38 -8.63 -15.12
N TRP A 28 6.16 -8.40 -16.41
CA TRP A 28 6.51 -7.17 -17.11
C TRP A 28 5.33 -6.64 -17.91
N ILE A 29 5.22 -5.32 -17.95
CA ILE A 29 4.37 -4.62 -18.91
C ILE A 29 5.27 -3.76 -19.81
N ALA A 30 4.94 -3.63 -21.08
CA ALA A 30 5.70 -2.81 -22.02
C ALA A 30 4.91 -1.54 -22.35
N ASP A 31 5.60 -0.42 -22.36
CA ASP A 31 5.09 0.82 -22.96
C ASP A 31 4.74 0.55 -24.44
N SER A 32 3.49 0.74 -24.81
CA SER A 32 2.98 0.41 -26.15
C SER A 32 3.60 1.25 -27.27
N LYS A 33 4.19 2.41 -26.97
CA LYS A 33 4.81 3.32 -27.93
C LYS A 33 6.31 3.03 -28.12
N THR A 34 7.01 2.73 -27.03
CA THR A 34 8.47 2.59 -27.02
C THR A 34 8.94 1.14 -26.87
N GLY A 35 8.07 0.25 -26.40
CA GLY A 35 8.40 -1.12 -26.05
C GLY A 35 9.22 -1.25 -24.75
N CYS A 36 9.43 -0.15 -24.04
CA CYS A 36 10.16 -0.12 -22.79
C CYS A 36 9.44 -0.93 -21.72
N LYS A 37 10.17 -1.82 -21.03
CA LYS A 37 9.60 -2.74 -20.05
C LYS A 37 9.68 -2.18 -18.64
N ILE A 38 8.57 -2.26 -17.94
CA ILE A 38 8.38 -1.88 -16.54
C ILE A 38 7.93 -3.13 -15.77
N ARG A 39 8.37 -3.29 -14.54
CA ARG A 39 7.91 -4.36 -13.67
C ARG A 39 6.46 -4.13 -13.28
N ASN A 40 5.67 -5.20 -13.34
CA ASN A 40 4.28 -5.19 -12.93
C ASN A 40 3.94 -6.52 -12.24
N PRO A 41 4.12 -6.63 -10.92
CA PRO A 41 3.90 -7.88 -10.20
C PRO A 41 2.44 -8.32 -10.16
N ALA A 42 1.48 -7.42 -10.45
CA ALA A 42 0.05 -7.69 -10.39
C ALA A 42 -0.70 -7.16 -11.63
N PRO A 43 -0.39 -7.66 -12.85
CA PRO A 43 -0.95 -7.13 -14.09
C PRO A 43 -2.47 -7.27 -14.11
N GLN A 44 -3.15 -6.19 -14.54
CA GLN A 44 -4.60 -6.16 -14.72
C GLN A 44 -4.97 -6.27 -16.21
N PRO A 45 -6.17 -6.82 -16.55
CA PRO A 45 -6.58 -7.11 -17.94
C PRO A 45 -6.72 -5.82 -18.69
N ARG A 46 -6.58 -4.82 -18.82
CA ARG A 46 -6.78 -3.58 -19.63
C ARG A 46 -5.78 -2.50 -19.26
N GLU A 47 -4.80 -2.93 -18.47
CA GLU A 47 -3.77 -2.04 -17.99
C GLU A 47 -2.77 -1.73 -19.11
N SER A 48 -2.34 -0.49 -19.17
CA SER A 48 -1.23 -0.03 -20.01
C SER A 48 -0.38 0.98 -19.25
N VAL A 49 0.85 1.20 -19.74
CA VAL A 49 1.80 2.10 -19.11
C VAL A 49 2.56 2.90 -20.15
N THR A 50 2.99 4.11 -19.78
CA THR A 50 3.98 4.87 -20.52
C THR A 50 5.15 5.24 -19.61
N TRP A 51 6.35 5.31 -20.19
CA TRP A 51 7.59 5.72 -19.54
C TRP A 51 8.28 6.83 -20.32
N SER A 52 8.66 7.93 -19.66
CA SER A 52 9.29 9.08 -20.28
C SER A 52 10.82 9.13 -20.15
N GLY A 53 11.41 8.29 -19.31
CA GLY A 53 12.83 8.27 -19.03
C GLY A 53 13.64 7.38 -19.99
N ALA A 54 14.89 7.10 -19.64
CA ALA A 54 15.76 6.25 -20.43
C ALA A 54 15.29 4.78 -20.44
N CYS A 55 15.63 4.07 -21.51
CA CYS A 55 15.25 2.68 -21.72
C CYS A 55 16.42 1.86 -22.30
N PRO A 56 17.54 1.75 -21.59
CA PRO A 56 18.65 0.94 -22.03
C PRO A 56 18.24 -0.55 -22.05
N ASN A 57 18.65 -1.25 -23.12
CA ASN A 57 18.34 -2.68 -23.29
C ASN A 57 16.82 -3.01 -23.20
N GLY A 58 15.95 -2.07 -23.48
CA GLY A 58 14.50 -2.26 -23.44
C GLY A 58 13.90 -2.33 -22.04
N ILE A 59 14.59 -1.86 -21.00
CA ILE A 59 14.12 -1.80 -19.61
C ILE A 59 14.14 -0.36 -19.12
N ALA A 60 13.12 0.07 -18.39
CA ALA A 60 13.04 1.41 -17.82
C ALA A 60 14.16 1.65 -16.80
N GLU A 61 14.85 2.79 -16.94
CA GLU A 61 16.01 3.14 -16.14
C GLU A 61 16.13 4.66 -16.00
N GLY A 62 16.70 5.13 -14.87
CA GLY A 62 16.96 6.54 -14.61
C GLY A 62 15.73 7.30 -14.14
N THR A 63 15.72 8.62 -14.32
CA THR A 63 14.62 9.50 -13.86
C THR A 63 13.60 9.73 -14.95
N GLY A 64 12.33 9.68 -14.60
CA GLY A 64 11.24 9.88 -15.55
C GLY A 64 9.86 9.83 -14.89
N VAL A 65 8.85 9.68 -15.75
CA VAL A 65 7.45 9.55 -15.35
C VAL A 65 6.92 8.22 -15.86
N LEU A 66 6.42 7.40 -14.94
CA LEU A 66 5.52 6.29 -15.23
C LEU A 66 4.08 6.81 -15.12
N GLN A 67 3.29 6.58 -16.15
CA GLN A 67 1.85 6.83 -16.12
C GLN A 67 1.13 5.53 -16.44
N TRP A 68 0.33 5.06 -15.51
CA TRP A 68 -0.52 3.88 -15.64
C TRP A 68 -1.91 4.28 -16.16
N PHE A 69 -2.55 3.36 -16.87
CA PHE A 69 -3.88 3.55 -17.45
C PHE A 69 -4.72 2.28 -17.28
N ASP A 70 -6.05 2.45 -17.10
CA ASP A 70 -7.06 1.40 -17.24
C ASP A 70 -8.03 1.82 -18.34
N ASP A 71 -8.14 1.06 -19.45
CA ASP A 71 -8.91 1.43 -20.64
C ASP A 71 -8.63 2.87 -21.12
N ASP A 72 -7.34 3.21 -21.30
CA ASP A 72 -6.85 4.53 -21.71
C ASP A 72 -7.17 5.68 -20.73
N ARG A 73 -7.73 5.41 -19.58
CA ARG A 73 -7.93 6.39 -18.51
C ARG A 73 -6.72 6.41 -17.57
N PRO A 74 -6.10 7.58 -17.35
CA PRO A 74 -4.95 7.67 -16.47
C PRO A 74 -5.36 7.34 -15.01
N THR A 75 -4.62 6.42 -14.40
CA THR A 75 -4.78 5.97 -13.01
C THR A 75 -3.62 6.45 -12.15
N ASP A 76 -2.66 5.59 -11.88
CA ASP A 76 -1.53 5.91 -11.03
C ASP A 76 -0.39 6.55 -11.82
N ARG A 77 0.29 7.49 -11.19
CA ARG A 77 1.44 8.20 -11.75
C ARG A 77 2.59 8.18 -10.75
N TYR A 78 3.75 7.78 -11.22
CA TYR A 78 5.01 7.91 -10.48
C TYR A 78 5.95 8.86 -11.22
N GLU A 79 6.61 9.74 -10.48
CA GLU A 79 7.66 10.62 -10.99
C GLU A 79 8.89 10.49 -10.10
N GLY A 80 9.98 9.95 -10.64
CA GLY A 80 11.16 9.65 -9.84
C GLY A 80 12.16 8.78 -10.55
N GLU A 81 13.02 8.16 -9.76
CA GLU A 81 14.03 7.23 -10.23
C GLU A 81 13.46 5.83 -10.44
N VAL A 82 13.82 5.19 -11.54
CA VAL A 82 13.51 3.80 -11.86
C VAL A 82 14.82 3.06 -12.10
N ARG A 83 14.93 1.83 -11.58
CA ARG A 83 16.07 0.93 -11.78
C ARG A 83 15.55 -0.47 -12.07
N ASP A 84 16.07 -1.11 -13.12
CA ASP A 84 15.65 -2.44 -13.55
C ASP A 84 14.13 -2.59 -13.67
N GLY A 85 13.44 -1.50 -14.11
CA GLY A 85 12.00 -1.43 -14.26
C GLY A 85 11.20 -1.23 -12.97
N TRP A 86 11.83 -1.08 -11.81
CA TRP A 86 11.20 -0.79 -10.52
C TRP A 86 11.37 0.66 -10.11
N GLU A 87 10.36 1.22 -9.43
CA GLU A 87 10.52 2.48 -8.70
C GLU A 87 11.62 2.33 -7.65
N ASN A 88 12.56 3.26 -7.66
CA ASN A 88 13.75 3.29 -6.79
C ASN A 88 14.10 4.72 -6.42
N GLY A 89 15.05 4.89 -5.47
CA GLY A 89 15.56 6.22 -5.10
C GLY A 89 14.46 7.13 -4.58
N ARG A 90 14.48 8.40 -4.97
CA ARG A 90 13.47 9.40 -4.60
C ARG A 90 12.37 9.46 -5.64
N GLY A 91 11.12 9.51 -5.20
CA GLY A 91 9.98 9.61 -6.13
C GLY A 91 8.68 10.06 -5.48
N ILE A 92 7.77 10.47 -6.35
CA ILE A 92 6.41 10.89 -6.00
C ILE A 92 5.44 9.98 -6.73
N ALA A 93 4.56 9.31 -5.98
CA ALA A 93 3.43 8.59 -6.52
C ALA A 93 2.13 9.31 -6.22
N THR A 94 1.24 9.37 -7.20
CA THR A 94 -0.13 9.91 -7.06
C THR A 94 -1.10 8.94 -7.68
N SER A 95 -2.25 8.74 -7.03
CA SER A 95 -3.35 7.97 -7.59
C SER A 95 -4.50 8.90 -8.00
N ASN A 96 -4.93 8.81 -9.25
CA ASN A 96 -6.11 9.53 -9.72
C ASN A 96 -7.43 8.81 -9.36
N VAL A 97 -7.32 7.59 -8.82
CA VAL A 97 -8.49 6.78 -8.42
C VAL A 97 -8.91 7.10 -7.00
N ILE A 98 -7.96 7.24 -6.08
CA ILE A 98 -8.20 7.48 -4.65
C ILE A 98 -7.60 8.79 -4.15
N ALA A 99 -7.04 9.63 -5.04
CA ALA A 99 -6.41 10.91 -4.74
C ALA A 99 -5.30 10.89 -3.67
N ASP A 100 -4.74 9.71 -3.38
CA ASP A 100 -3.62 9.55 -2.47
C ASP A 100 -2.30 10.04 -3.10
N ARG A 101 -1.37 10.50 -2.27
CA ARG A 101 -0.05 10.94 -2.68
C ARG A 101 1.02 10.44 -1.71
N TYR A 102 2.07 9.83 -2.25
CA TYR A 102 3.30 9.52 -1.52
C TYR A 102 4.47 10.30 -2.10
N GLU A 103 5.32 10.85 -1.24
CA GLU A 103 6.59 11.48 -1.61
C GLU A 103 7.68 10.97 -0.67
N GLY A 104 8.69 10.29 -1.20
CA GLY A 104 9.72 9.70 -0.35
C GLY A 104 10.67 8.78 -1.08
N ASP A 105 11.32 7.93 -0.29
CA ASP A 105 12.26 6.93 -0.76
C ASP A 105 11.53 5.67 -1.24
N TRP A 106 12.07 5.04 -2.28
CA TRP A 106 11.57 3.83 -2.90
C TRP A 106 12.68 2.79 -3.03
N ARG A 107 12.34 1.53 -2.91
CA ARG A 107 13.21 0.40 -3.16
C ARG A 107 12.41 -0.73 -3.80
N ASP A 108 12.81 -1.12 -5.02
CA ASP A 108 12.25 -2.27 -5.75
C ASP A 108 10.72 -2.26 -5.78
N GLY A 109 10.13 -1.09 -6.12
CA GLY A 109 8.68 -0.86 -6.20
C GLY A 109 7.98 -0.60 -4.86
N TRP A 110 8.70 -0.61 -3.73
CA TRP A 110 8.11 -0.40 -2.41
C TRP A 110 8.50 0.95 -1.81
N ARG A 111 7.55 1.59 -1.12
CA ARG A 111 7.86 2.72 -0.24
C ARG A 111 8.86 2.25 0.80
N HIS A 112 9.94 3.00 0.97
CA HIS A 112 11.06 2.64 1.84
C HIS A 112 11.65 3.90 2.47
N GLY A 113 12.57 3.77 3.48
CA GLY A 113 13.28 4.91 4.06
C GLY A 113 12.35 5.99 4.61
N GLN A 114 12.58 7.24 4.25
CA GLN A 114 11.77 8.37 4.71
C GLN A 114 10.71 8.76 3.67
N GLY A 115 9.51 9.07 4.13
CA GLY A 115 8.46 9.49 3.21
C GLY A 115 7.23 10.10 3.88
N ILE A 116 6.48 10.82 3.06
CA ILE A 116 5.22 11.47 3.42
C ILE A 116 4.11 10.83 2.61
N TYR A 117 3.07 10.37 3.28
CA TYR A 117 1.85 9.90 2.65
C TYR A 117 0.69 10.81 3.01
N SER A 118 0.04 11.35 2.01
CA SER A 118 -1.19 12.14 2.13
C SER A 118 -2.35 11.33 1.58
N PHE A 119 -3.33 11.05 2.43
CA PHE A 119 -4.53 10.30 2.09
C PHE A 119 -5.60 11.24 1.52
N ASP A 120 -6.50 10.73 0.71
CA ASP A 120 -7.62 11.48 0.12
C ASP A 120 -8.58 12.05 1.17
N ASN A 121 -8.72 11.37 2.32
CA ASN A 121 -9.54 11.80 3.44
C ASN A 121 -8.93 12.95 4.27
N GLY A 122 -7.72 13.42 3.92
CA GLY A 122 -6.99 14.48 4.62
C GLY A 122 -6.04 14.01 5.72
N ASP A 123 -5.97 12.70 5.99
CA ASP A 123 -4.95 12.16 6.88
C ASP A 123 -3.54 12.33 6.28
N ARG A 124 -2.51 12.44 7.13
CA ARG A 124 -1.12 12.57 6.69
C ARG A 124 -0.18 11.82 7.62
N TYR A 125 0.63 10.95 7.03
CA TYR A 125 1.74 10.30 7.72
C TYR A 125 3.08 10.83 7.21
N GLU A 126 4.01 11.07 8.14
CA GLU A 126 5.40 11.41 7.85
C GLU A 126 6.32 10.59 8.73
N GLY A 127 7.23 9.82 8.14
CA GLY A 127 8.13 8.97 8.90
C GLY A 127 8.78 7.87 8.08
N GLU A 128 9.21 6.83 8.80
CA GLU A 128 9.94 5.71 8.25
C GLU A 128 9.02 4.68 7.60
N TRP A 129 9.51 4.08 6.50
CA TRP A 129 8.84 3.06 5.72
C TRP A 129 9.76 1.87 5.47
N PHE A 130 9.21 0.68 5.49
CA PHE A 130 9.88 -0.55 5.13
C PHE A 130 8.91 -1.46 4.36
N GLU A 131 9.25 -1.78 3.11
CA GLU A 131 8.43 -2.63 2.23
C GLU A 131 6.94 -2.23 2.21
N GLY A 132 6.67 -0.92 2.03
CA GLY A 132 5.33 -0.36 1.95
C GLY A 132 4.61 -0.14 3.28
N MET A 133 5.17 -0.58 4.40
CA MET A 133 4.61 -0.45 5.74
C MET A 133 5.27 0.68 6.54
N ARG A 134 4.47 1.40 7.34
CA ARG A 134 4.99 2.38 8.30
C ARG A 134 5.75 1.65 9.40
N THR A 135 6.98 2.10 9.68
CA THR A 135 7.89 1.50 10.67
C THR A 135 8.69 2.57 11.39
N GLY A 136 9.58 2.19 12.31
CA GLY A 136 10.50 3.10 12.97
C GLY A 136 9.78 4.28 13.63
N ARG A 137 10.28 5.50 13.43
CA ARG A 137 9.66 6.73 13.95
C ARG A 137 8.81 7.43 12.91
N GLY A 138 7.65 7.93 13.34
CA GLY A 138 6.78 8.68 12.46
C GLY A 138 5.64 9.39 13.18
N THR A 139 5.05 10.32 12.45
CA THR A 139 3.91 11.10 12.89
C THR A 139 2.73 10.85 11.96
N MET A 140 1.59 10.51 12.53
CA MET A 140 0.29 10.50 11.86
C MET A 140 -0.53 11.67 12.36
N VAL A 141 -1.09 12.45 11.46
CA VAL A 141 -2.09 13.48 11.73
C VAL A 141 -3.34 13.09 10.97
N TRP A 142 -4.44 12.90 11.68
CA TRP A 142 -5.73 12.61 11.08
C TRP A 142 -6.46 13.89 10.66
N ALA A 143 -7.42 13.76 9.76
CA ALA A 143 -8.24 14.88 9.26
C ALA A 143 -9.00 15.61 10.37
N ASP A 144 -9.31 14.93 11.46
CA ASP A 144 -9.94 15.49 12.66
C ASP A 144 -8.96 16.24 13.58
N SER A 145 -7.67 16.36 13.18
CA SER A 145 -6.57 16.96 13.92
C SER A 145 -6.04 16.15 15.10
N SER A 146 -6.56 14.97 15.37
CA SER A 146 -5.90 14.05 16.30
C SER A 146 -4.53 13.65 15.75
N ARG A 147 -3.59 13.28 16.61
CA ARG A 147 -2.20 13.06 16.22
C ARG A 147 -1.56 11.93 17.02
N TYR A 148 -0.80 11.09 16.34
CA TYR A 148 0.13 10.16 16.99
C TYR A 148 1.57 10.47 16.54
N GLU A 149 2.47 10.58 17.49
CA GLU A 149 3.91 10.72 17.26
C GLU A 149 4.64 9.64 18.07
N GLY A 150 5.39 8.78 17.41
CA GLY A 150 6.05 7.69 18.11
C GLY A 150 6.61 6.62 17.21
N GLN A 151 6.76 5.45 17.81
CA GLN A 151 7.28 4.26 17.13
C GLN A 151 6.15 3.49 16.43
N TRP A 152 6.48 2.93 15.29
CA TRP A 152 5.60 2.17 14.40
C TRP A 152 6.19 0.80 14.09
N LEU A 153 5.35 -0.18 13.95
CA LEU A 153 5.66 -1.51 13.43
C LEU A 153 4.44 -2.03 12.65
N ASP A 154 4.65 -2.53 11.42
CA ASP A 154 3.60 -3.08 10.56
C ASP A 154 2.38 -2.14 10.44
N SER A 155 2.66 -0.85 10.23
CA SER A 155 1.66 0.22 10.09
C SER A 155 0.80 0.49 11.33
N LYS A 156 1.19 0.01 12.51
CA LYS A 156 0.51 0.27 13.79
C LYS A 156 1.45 0.94 14.80
N PRO A 157 0.94 1.83 15.68
CA PRO A 157 1.67 2.30 16.84
C PRO A 157 2.25 1.14 17.65
N ASN A 158 3.57 1.15 17.88
CA ASN A 158 4.25 0.07 18.61
C ASN A 158 5.55 0.56 19.21
N GLY A 159 5.70 0.49 20.53
CA GLY A 159 6.80 1.08 21.30
C GLY A 159 6.41 2.40 21.97
N GLN A 160 7.36 3.32 22.14
CA GLN A 160 7.09 4.60 22.79
C GLN A 160 6.39 5.57 21.85
N GLY A 161 5.33 6.23 22.33
CA GLY A 161 4.59 7.18 21.54
C GLY A 161 3.60 8.02 22.34
N ILE A 162 3.12 9.06 21.69
CA ILE A 162 2.16 10.02 22.24
C ILE A 162 1.02 10.16 21.24
N TYR A 163 -0.19 9.85 21.69
CA TYR A 163 -1.41 10.17 20.96
C TYR A 163 -2.11 11.33 21.65
N THR A 164 -2.53 12.31 20.87
CA THR A 164 -3.37 13.43 21.30
C THR A 164 -4.69 13.37 20.55
N ASP A 165 -5.79 13.31 21.26
CA ASP A 165 -7.12 13.28 20.63
C ASP A 165 -7.64 14.70 20.31
N THR A 166 -8.80 14.77 19.69
CA THR A 166 -9.46 16.04 19.30
C THR A 166 -9.88 16.92 20.48
N GLY A 167 -9.88 16.39 21.70
CA GLY A 167 -10.18 17.11 22.94
C GLY A 167 -8.93 17.43 23.76
N ASP A 168 -7.74 17.36 23.12
CA ASP A 168 -6.42 17.58 23.76
C ASP A 168 -6.08 16.57 24.88
N ALA A 169 -6.79 15.45 24.99
CA ALA A 169 -6.40 14.38 25.91
C ALA A 169 -5.17 13.66 25.37
N VAL A 170 -4.16 13.49 26.25
CA VAL A 170 -2.86 12.93 25.88
C VAL A 170 -2.69 11.50 26.43
N TYR A 171 -2.29 10.58 25.57
CA TYR A 171 -1.98 9.17 25.88
C TYR A 171 -0.52 8.90 25.54
N ALA A 172 0.36 9.19 26.50
CA ALA A 172 1.81 9.06 26.36
C ALA A 172 2.31 7.82 27.10
N GLY A 173 3.07 6.97 26.42
CA GLY A 173 3.62 5.76 27.02
C GLY A 173 3.90 4.65 26.00
N THR A 174 3.77 3.40 26.44
CA THR A 174 4.08 2.24 25.61
C THR A 174 2.85 1.74 24.87
N TRP A 175 3.00 1.59 23.55
CA TRP A 175 1.99 1.09 22.62
C TRP A 175 2.36 -0.33 22.17
N SER A 176 1.38 -1.17 21.95
CA SER A 176 1.56 -2.52 21.40
C SER A 176 0.50 -2.79 20.34
N SER A 177 0.92 -2.94 19.07
CA SER A 177 0.02 -3.21 17.94
C SER A 177 -1.18 -2.25 17.85
N GLY A 178 -0.96 -0.97 18.14
CA GLY A 178 -2.00 0.07 18.14
C GLY A 178 -2.78 0.20 19.45
N CYS A 179 -2.47 -0.59 20.46
CA CYS A 179 -3.14 -0.61 21.75
C CYS A 179 -2.32 0.12 22.82
N PHE A 180 -2.97 1.00 23.57
CA PHE A 180 -2.41 1.69 24.73
C PHE A 180 -3.24 1.37 25.97
N ARG A 181 -2.55 1.06 27.09
CA ARG A 181 -3.18 0.89 28.40
C ARG A 181 -2.21 1.28 29.50
N GLU A 182 -2.46 2.40 30.13
CA GLU A 182 -1.66 2.92 31.24
C GLU A 182 -2.54 3.76 32.16
N ASP A 183 -2.33 3.68 33.48
CA ASP A 183 -3.06 4.44 34.52
C ASP A 183 -4.59 4.37 34.42
N GLY A 184 -5.14 3.22 34.03
CA GLY A 184 -6.55 3.01 33.83
C GLY A 184 -7.13 3.58 32.53
N ARG A 185 -6.33 4.33 31.78
CA ARG A 185 -6.71 4.83 30.44
C ARG A 185 -6.46 3.77 29.38
N LYS A 186 -7.32 3.72 28.38
CA LYS A 186 -7.24 2.78 27.26
C LYS A 186 -7.49 3.56 25.98
N MET A 187 -6.72 3.25 24.93
CA MET A 187 -6.85 3.81 23.60
C MET A 187 -6.51 2.76 22.55
N ALA A 188 -7.12 2.85 21.38
CA ALA A 188 -6.82 2.03 20.22
C ALA A 188 -6.62 2.94 19.00
N VAL A 189 -5.52 2.74 18.26
CA VAL A 189 -5.17 3.49 17.05
C VAL A 189 -4.81 2.51 15.93
N GLY A 190 -5.56 2.55 14.83
CA GLY A 190 -5.40 1.60 13.73
C GLY A 190 -5.83 0.16 14.07
N THR A 191 -6.61 0.00 15.14
CA THR A 191 -7.20 -1.23 15.65
C THR A 191 -8.43 -0.88 16.50
N THR A 192 -9.11 -1.83 17.15
CA THR A 192 -10.27 -1.58 17.99
C THR A 192 -9.97 -1.88 19.47
N LEU A 193 -10.73 -1.28 20.40
CA LEU A 193 -10.62 -1.59 21.84
C LEU A 193 -10.86 -3.08 22.09
N LYS A 194 -11.77 -3.70 21.36
CA LYS A 194 -12.06 -5.14 21.44
C LYS A 194 -10.85 -5.99 21.00
N GLU A 195 -10.21 -5.65 19.89
CA GLU A 195 -8.98 -6.33 19.45
C GLU A 195 -7.82 -6.13 20.43
N CYS A 196 -7.83 -5.03 21.18
CA CYS A 196 -6.91 -4.78 22.28
C CYS A 196 -7.25 -5.57 23.56
N GLY A 197 -8.38 -6.28 23.61
CA GLY A 197 -8.84 -6.99 24.80
C GLY A 197 -9.28 -6.07 25.94
N PHE A 198 -9.82 -4.89 25.61
CA PHE A 198 -10.23 -3.87 26.58
C PHE A 198 -11.74 -3.85 26.83
N GLU A 199 -12.51 -4.65 26.12
CA GLU A 199 -13.96 -4.86 26.25
C GLU A 199 -14.27 -6.29 26.68
#